data_765fe8e2410f3ba076e288a1aa8d3570
#
_entry.id   765fe8e2410f3ba076e288a1aa8d3570
#
_cell.length_a   1.000
_cell.length_b   1.000
_cell.length_c   1.000
_cell.angle_alpha   90.00
_cell.angle_beta   90.00
_cell.angle_gamma   90.00
#
_symmetry.space_group_name_H-M   'P 1'
#
loop_
_entity.id
_entity.type
_entity.pdbx_description
1 polymer ?
#
loop_
_entity_poly.entity_id
_entity_poly.type
_entity_poly.pdbx_seq_one_letter_code
_entity_poly.pdbx_strand_id
1 'polypeptide(L)'
;ALATWTVLFHLARLVGLGRDATFVLWVVSVVALGVVLTRSGAGWAAPAGPGSGGRLSRLPVALGLAAAALLAVVEVDGLWWPLTWLGLLGVLAAAVLAVHAAGPTANTTARAVLQRTSRTAAVSVLVLAGLAALLSLVMVRPDQDDVFVVNRSAWVAAHDGAFPDRDTIFSDDVLPVERPPALATSVEALLGSAAAAGRVSAVRLTHLGFGPLIAALAVMATWRLVRGLGARSPAAATWAGTAFLVMDGAVHGSFGNFFAGRSWQGKAVFLLLVVPSLWHHGASYGRTGSRRHLLAAGAGVVAGLGLTSSSVLIAPPVVLVAVGAAAWDRGEPRRVLRSLLAVAPALAAGLYALAANPQHLHDVVAVPGFLDVRRLLDSGTEPVAVLRMVFSDGLPALVALGCALTAWAVVGPRGSRMVLLAGPVVVFGVFLAPGVLDVLDAAGEADAVAWRTLWVLPLPALVGLVLTAVRPGVRAAPVVIPVVVLAVLLAVGTPITSADNRGTELVWPPAVDLPRPEVDSARTLVYLAP
;
A
#
# COMPACT_ATOMS: atom_id res chain seq x y z
N ALA A 1 14.89 -4.54 7.63
CA ALA A 1 14.35 -4.97 8.92
C ALA A 1 13.16 -5.92 8.73
N LEU A 2 12.02 -5.49 8.16
CA LEU A 2 10.84 -6.36 8.00
C LEU A 2 11.14 -7.63 7.19
N ALA A 3 11.82 -7.53 6.05
CA ALA A 3 12.21 -8.70 5.26
C ALA A 3 13.10 -9.68 6.04
N THR A 4 14.06 -9.16 6.80
CA THR A 4 14.93 -9.99 7.65
C THR A 4 14.11 -10.71 8.71
N TRP A 5 13.14 -10.02 9.32
CA TRP A 5 12.22 -10.65 10.26
C TRP A 5 11.41 -11.77 9.61
N THR A 6 10.79 -11.50 8.46
CA THR A 6 9.97 -12.49 7.74
C THR A 6 10.77 -13.77 7.46
N VAL A 7 12.01 -13.62 6.96
CA VAL A 7 12.88 -14.79 6.71
C VAL A 7 13.21 -15.53 8.01
N LEU A 8 13.64 -14.81 9.04
CA LEU A 8 14.01 -15.42 10.32
C LEU A 8 12.82 -16.10 11.01
N PHE A 9 11.64 -15.48 10.96
CA PHE A 9 10.42 -16.07 11.51
C PHE A 9 10.06 -17.41 10.86
N HIS A 10 10.07 -17.48 9.53
CA HIS A 10 9.77 -18.74 8.84
C HIS A 10 10.85 -19.80 9.05
N LEU A 11 12.13 -19.41 9.04
CA LEU A 11 13.23 -20.33 9.36
C LEU A 11 13.13 -20.84 10.81
N ALA A 12 12.83 -19.95 11.75
CA ALA A 12 12.69 -20.30 13.16
C ALA A 12 11.59 -21.35 13.36
N ARG A 13 10.44 -21.18 12.69
CA ARG A 13 9.37 -22.19 12.71
C ARG A 13 9.79 -23.53 12.13
N LEU A 14 10.56 -23.52 11.04
CA LEU A 14 11.05 -24.77 10.41
C LEU A 14 12.02 -25.54 11.28
N VAL A 15 12.87 -24.84 12.05
CA VAL A 15 13.92 -25.49 12.88
C VAL A 15 13.54 -25.56 14.36
N GLY A 16 12.33 -25.12 14.74
CA GLY A 16 11.90 -25.11 16.15
C GLY A 16 12.62 -24.08 17.03
N LEU A 17 13.12 -22.99 16.43
CA LEU A 17 13.80 -21.93 17.19
C LEU A 17 12.77 -21.07 17.93
N GLY A 18 12.99 -20.85 19.21
CA GLY A 18 12.10 -20.07 20.07
C GLY A 18 12.06 -18.57 19.71
N ARG A 19 10.99 -17.91 20.18
CA ARG A 19 10.71 -16.49 19.99
C ARG A 19 11.87 -15.57 20.34
N ASP A 20 12.44 -15.73 21.53
CA ASP A 20 13.45 -14.81 22.07
C ASP A 20 14.77 -14.91 21.28
N ALA A 21 15.21 -16.13 20.95
CA ALA A 21 16.37 -16.34 20.12
C ALA A 21 16.17 -15.74 18.71
N THR A 22 15.00 -15.91 18.13
CA THR A 22 14.64 -15.34 16.81
C THR A 22 14.68 -13.82 16.85
N PHE A 23 14.14 -13.20 17.92
CA PHE A 23 14.13 -11.75 18.08
C PHE A 23 15.55 -11.20 18.25
N VAL A 24 16.40 -11.83 19.07
CA VAL A 24 17.80 -11.44 19.23
C VAL A 24 18.56 -11.53 17.91
N LEU A 25 18.40 -12.64 17.17
CA LEU A 25 19.01 -12.81 15.84
C LEU A 25 18.55 -11.71 14.86
N TRP A 26 17.27 -11.33 14.91
CA TRP A 26 16.76 -10.25 14.09
C TRP A 26 17.40 -8.90 14.45
N VAL A 27 17.45 -8.54 15.74
CA VAL A 27 18.08 -7.29 16.19
C VAL A 27 19.53 -7.22 15.75
N VAL A 28 20.32 -8.30 15.97
CA VAL A 28 21.72 -8.39 15.54
C VAL A 28 21.84 -8.22 14.02
N SER A 29 20.99 -8.91 13.26
CA SER A 29 20.99 -8.84 11.80
C SER A 29 20.66 -7.44 11.28
N VAL A 30 19.68 -6.75 11.89
CA VAL A 30 19.30 -5.37 11.51
C VAL A 30 20.41 -4.39 11.84
N VAL A 31 21.04 -4.50 13.00
CA VAL A 31 22.19 -3.67 13.39
C VAL A 31 23.38 -3.92 12.45
N ALA A 32 23.74 -5.17 12.20
CA ALA A 32 24.82 -5.52 11.27
C ALA A 32 24.58 -4.97 9.86
N LEU A 33 23.35 -5.13 9.33
CA LEU A 33 22.95 -4.58 8.04
C LEU A 33 23.03 -3.05 8.04
N GLY A 34 22.61 -2.39 9.11
CA GLY A 34 22.72 -0.95 9.27
C GLY A 34 24.17 -0.46 9.21
N VAL A 35 25.07 -1.13 9.92
CA VAL A 35 26.51 -0.83 9.89
C VAL A 35 27.10 -1.04 8.49
N VAL A 36 26.76 -2.13 7.81
CA VAL A 36 27.23 -2.39 6.44
C VAL A 36 26.74 -1.31 5.47
N LEU A 37 25.48 -0.95 5.54
CA LEU A 37 24.89 0.08 4.67
C LEU A 37 25.48 1.47 4.90
N THR A 38 25.77 1.85 6.15
CA THR A 38 26.40 3.13 6.46
C THR A 38 27.85 3.17 5.99
N ARG A 39 28.62 2.11 6.22
CA ARG A 39 30.03 2.00 5.79
C ARG A 39 30.20 1.93 4.27
N SER A 40 29.23 1.33 3.57
CA SER A 40 29.31 1.20 2.10
C SER A 40 29.14 2.52 1.36
N GLY A 41 29.00 3.65 2.04
CA GLY A 41 28.79 4.97 1.44
C GLY A 41 27.60 4.96 0.47
N ALA A 42 26.58 4.16 0.76
CA ALA A 42 25.44 3.95 -0.09
C ALA A 42 24.66 5.25 -0.32
N GLY A 43 25.24 6.14 -1.11
CA GLY A 43 24.54 7.29 -1.69
C GLY A 43 23.32 6.73 -2.44
N TRP A 44 22.14 7.12 -2.03
CA TRP A 44 20.90 6.79 -2.72
C TRP A 44 20.95 7.46 -4.10
N ALA A 45 20.61 6.72 -5.14
CA ALA A 45 20.59 7.24 -6.50
C ALA A 45 19.88 8.59 -6.55
N ALA A 46 20.51 9.56 -7.20
CA ALA A 46 19.93 10.88 -7.39
C ALA A 46 18.56 10.76 -8.08
N PRO A 47 17.56 11.51 -7.65
CA PRO A 47 16.26 11.53 -8.30
C PRO A 47 16.42 11.99 -9.76
N ALA A 48 15.49 11.55 -10.63
CA ALA A 48 15.40 12.10 -11.97
C ALA A 48 15.19 13.62 -11.86
N GLY A 49 16.04 14.41 -12.48
CA GLY A 49 15.88 15.86 -12.51
C GLY A 49 14.56 16.27 -13.19
N PRO A 50 14.02 17.45 -12.90
CA PRO A 50 12.85 17.97 -13.61
C PRO A 50 13.23 18.15 -15.08
N GLY A 51 12.75 17.26 -15.95
CA GLY A 51 12.93 17.37 -17.39
C GLY A 51 11.99 18.44 -17.96
N SER A 52 12.45 19.22 -18.94
CA SER A 52 11.58 19.99 -19.81
C SER A 52 10.81 19.00 -20.68
N GLY A 53 9.61 18.62 -20.27
CA GLY A 53 8.78 17.72 -21.07
C GLY A 53 8.31 18.39 -22.35
N GLY A 54 8.41 17.70 -23.50
CA GLY A 54 7.78 18.12 -24.74
C GLY A 54 6.28 18.39 -24.52
N ARG A 55 5.68 19.22 -25.38
CA ARG A 55 4.24 19.49 -25.34
C ARG A 55 3.47 18.19 -25.56
N LEU A 56 2.72 17.77 -24.54
CA LEU A 56 1.82 16.63 -24.64
C LEU A 56 0.51 17.07 -25.29
N SER A 57 -0.09 16.19 -26.09
CA SER A 57 -1.47 16.34 -26.52
C SER A 57 -2.40 16.43 -25.29
N ARG A 58 -3.34 17.35 -25.33
CA ARG A 58 -4.35 17.50 -24.26
C ARG A 58 -5.45 16.44 -24.33
N LEU A 59 -5.61 15.83 -25.50
CA LEU A 59 -6.68 14.86 -25.75
C LEU A 59 -6.65 13.65 -24.81
N PRO A 60 -5.53 12.90 -24.64
CA PRO A 60 -5.52 11.76 -23.72
C PRO A 60 -5.79 12.14 -22.26
N VAL A 61 -5.42 13.35 -21.84
CA VAL A 61 -5.73 13.86 -20.49
C VAL A 61 -7.23 14.12 -20.36
N ALA A 62 -7.85 14.76 -21.35
CA ALA A 62 -9.30 14.99 -21.36
C ALA A 62 -10.09 13.69 -21.38
N LEU A 63 -9.67 12.71 -22.18
CA LEU A 63 -10.25 11.37 -22.21
C LEU A 63 -10.10 10.64 -20.87
N GLY A 64 -8.94 10.75 -20.22
CA GLY A 64 -8.71 10.18 -18.88
C GLY A 64 -9.62 10.78 -17.82
N LEU A 65 -9.82 12.10 -17.84
CA LEU A 65 -10.78 12.77 -16.94
C LEU A 65 -12.24 12.41 -17.24
N ALA A 66 -12.61 12.28 -18.52
CA ALA A 66 -13.94 11.84 -18.91
C ALA A 66 -14.21 10.39 -18.46
N ALA A 67 -13.25 9.49 -18.62
CA ALA A 67 -13.34 8.12 -18.14
C ALA A 67 -13.45 8.06 -16.61
N ALA A 68 -12.66 8.88 -15.88
CA ALA A 68 -12.77 8.98 -14.43
C ALA A 68 -14.15 9.48 -14.00
N ALA A 69 -14.71 10.49 -14.67
CA ALA A 69 -16.04 11.02 -14.39
C ALA A 69 -17.13 9.96 -14.66
N LEU A 70 -17.02 9.20 -15.75
CA LEU A 70 -17.93 8.10 -16.05
C LEU A 70 -17.93 7.08 -14.91
N LEU A 71 -16.76 6.55 -14.54
CA LEU A 71 -16.62 5.53 -13.50
C LEU A 71 -17.01 6.02 -12.09
N ALA A 72 -16.88 7.33 -11.82
CA ALA A 72 -17.23 7.90 -10.53
C ALA A 72 -18.75 8.11 -10.34
N VAL A 73 -19.51 8.22 -11.43
CA VAL A 73 -20.92 8.62 -11.39
C VAL A 73 -21.86 7.54 -11.90
N VAL A 74 -21.41 6.75 -12.92
CA VAL A 74 -22.28 5.77 -13.59
C VAL A 74 -22.01 4.37 -13.05
N GLU A 75 -23.07 3.65 -12.74
CA GLU A 75 -23.01 2.20 -12.53
C GLU A 75 -22.92 1.51 -13.88
N VAL A 76 -21.75 0.95 -14.16
CA VAL A 76 -21.47 0.24 -15.41
C VAL A 76 -21.19 -1.21 -15.07
N ASP A 77 -22.19 -2.05 -15.18
CA ASP A 77 -22.12 -3.47 -14.85
C ASP A 77 -22.54 -4.36 -16.01
N GLY A 78 -22.44 -5.66 -15.82
CA GLY A 78 -22.85 -6.68 -16.78
C GLY A 78 -22.27 -6.47 -18.18
N LEU A 79 -23.13 -6.48 -19.20
CA LEU A 79 -22.71 -6.38 -20.62
C LEU A 79 -22.08 -5.03 -20.99
N TRP A 80 -22.31 -3.96 -20.21
CA TRP A 80 -21.72 -2.66 -20.47
C TRP A 80 -20.26 -2.56 -20.00
N TRP A 81 -19.85 -3.41 -19.06
CA TRP A 81 -18.48 -3.39 -18.58
C TRP A 81 -17.44 -3.68 -19.67
N PRO A 82 -17.55 -4.73 -20.51
CA PRO A 82 -16.60 -4.96 -21.60
C PRO A 82 -16.44 -3.78 -22.56
N LEU A 83 -17.52 -3.06 -22.87
CA LEU A 83 -17.46 -1.87 -23.73
C LEU A 83 -16.73 -0.72 -23.03
N THR A 84 -17.03 -0.49 -21.75
CA THR A 84 -16.36 0.53 -20.94
C THR A 84 -14.88 0.20 -20.79
N TRP A 85 -14.54 -1.06 -20.57
CA TRP A 85 -13.16 -1.52 -20.49
C TRP A 85 -12.40 -1.30 -21.81
N LEU A 86 -13.00 -1.60 -22.96
CA LEU A 86 -12.40 -1.27 -24.26
C LEU A 86 -12.16 0.23 -24.42
N GLY A 87 -13.10 1.06 -23.96
CA GLY A 87 -12.93 2.52 -23.91
C GLY A 87 -11.74 2.93 -23.05
N LEU A 88 -11.59 2.34 -21.85
CA LEU A 88 -10.45 2.56 -20.96
C LEU A 88 -9.13 2.13 -21.60
N LEU A 89 -9.10 0.98 -22.27
CA LEU A 89 -7.91 0.57 -23.03
C LEU A 89 -7.56 1.58 -24.12
N GLY A 90 -8.55 2.13 -24.81
CA GLY A 90 -8.34 3.20 -25.81
C GLY A 90 -7.71 4.46 -25.17
N VAL A 91 -8.20 4.87 -24.00
CA VAL A 91 -7.63 5.99 -23.23
C VAL A 91 -6.18 5.72 -22.81
N LEU A 92 -5.91 4.54 -22.27
CA LEU A 92 -4.56 4.14 -21.86
C LEU A 92 -3.60 4.02 -23.05
N ALA A 93 -4.06 3.45 -24.17
CA ALA A 93 -3.29 3.37 -25.42
C ALA A 93 -2.97 4.77 -25.95
N ALA A 94 -3.95 5.68 -25.98
CA ALA A 94 -3.73 7.07 -26.39
C ALA A 94 -2.72 7.78 -25.48
N ALA A 95 -2.74 7.52 -24.18
CA ALA A 95 -1.76 8.07 -23.22
C ALA A 95 -0.35 7.51 -23.48
N VAL A 96 -0.21 6.20 -23.72
CA VAL A 96 1.07 5.56 -24.05
C VAL A 96 1.62 6.12 -25.36
N LEU A 97 0.79 6.24 -26.40
CA LEU A 97 1.17 6.83 -27.69
C LEU A 97 1.59 8.28 -27.55
N ALA A 98 0.88 9.09 -26.74
CA ALA A 98 1.23 10.48 -26.48
C ALA A 98 2.59 10.62 -25.77
N VAL A 99 2.90 9.74 -24.81
CA VAL A 99 4.21 9.70 -24.16
C VAL A 99 5.29 9.25 -25.13
N HIS A 100 4.97 8.32 -26.03
CA HIS A 100 5.90 7.83 -27.06
C HIS A 100 6.21 8.92 -28.08
N ALA A 101 5.19 9.59 -28.59
CA ALA A 101 5.30 10.66 -29.57
C ALA A 101 6.04 11.90 -29.04
N ALA A 102 6.02 12.15 -27.74
CA ALA A 102 6.77 13.25 -27.13
C ALA A 102 8.31 13.09 -27.24
N GLY A 103 8.76 11.96 -27.77
CA GLY A 103 10.17 11.66 -28.03
C GLY A 103 11.01 11.42 -26.78
N PRO A 104 12.22 10.91 -26.91
CA PRO A 104 13.15 10.89 -25.79
C PRO A 104 13.40 12.35 -25.41
N THR A 105 13.14 12.68 -24.15
CA THR A 105 13.65 13.94 -23.61
C THR A 105 15.15 13.92 -23.85
N ALA A 106 15.63 14.87 -24.66
CA ALA A 106 17.04 14.97 -24.99
C ALA A 106 17.83 14.66 -23.72
N ASN A 107 18.76 13.72 -23.81
CA ASN A 107 19.76 13.51 -22.78
C ASN A 107 20.49 14.85 -22.63
N THR A 108 19.81 15.83 -22.04
CA THR A 108 20.56 16.75 -21.23
C THR A 108 21.25 15.77 -20.30
N THR A 109 22.54 15.56 -20.54
CA THR A 109 23.52 15.31 -19.52
C THR A 109 23.23 16.36 -18.46
N ALA A 110 22.04 16.26 -17.93
CA ALA A 110 21.72 16.80 -16.66
C ALA A 110 22.74 16.10 -15.78
N ARG A 111 23.93 16.65 -15.63
CA ARG A 111 24.45 16.82 -14.29
C ARG A 111 23.19 17.03 -13.52
N ALA A 112 22.70 15.90 -12.94
CA ALA A 112 21.56 15.91 -12.09
C ALA A 112 21.91 17.04 -11.14
N VAL A 113 21.32 18.19 -11.37
CA VAL A 113 21.32 19.24 -10.39
C VAL A 113 20.63 18.50 -9.28
N LEU A 114 21.47 17.92 -8.43
CA LEU A 114 21.07 17.37 -7.16
C LEU A 114 20.27 18.53 -6.60
N GLN A 115 18.95 18.50 -6.81
CA GLN A 115 18.07 19.39 -6.09
C GLN A 115 18.32 18.97 -4.66
N ARG A 116 19.34 19.62 -4.06
CA ARG A 116 19.57 19.53 -2.64
C ARG A 116 18.23 19.87 -2.06
N THR A 117 17.58 18.90 -1.49
CA THR A 117 16.31 19.13 -0.79
C THR A 117 16.59 20.31 0.11
N SER A 118 15.87 21.41 -0.08
CA SER A 118 16.06 22.55 0.82
C SER A 118 15.78 22.06 2.25
N ARG A 119 16.53 22.57 3.21
CA ARG A 119 16.28 22.22 4.62
C ARG A 119 14.82 22.45 4.99
N THR A 120 14.24 23.53 4.50
CA THR A 120 12.82 23.87 4.68
C THR A 120 11.89 22.78 4.16
N ALA A 121 12.12 22.24 2.95
CA ALA A 121 11.30 21.15 2.40
C ALA A 121 11.45 19.85 3.21
N ALA A 122 12.67 19.54 3.66
CA ALA A 122 12.90 18.35 4.51
C ALA A 122 12.21 18.50 5.87
N VAL A 123 12.37 19.65 6.53
CA VAL A 123 11.70 19.96 7.80
C VAL A 123 10.17 19.90 7.64
N SER A 124 9.63 20.50 6.58
CA SER A 124 8.19 20.48 6.29
C SER A 124 7.65 19.05 6.18
N VAL A 125 8.36 18.12 5.52
CA VAL A 125 7.95 16.71 5.42
C VAL A 125 8.09 15.98 6.76
N LEU A 126 9.12 16.29 7.57
CA LEU A 126 9.25 15.73 8.91
C LEU A 126 8.13 16.21 9.85
N VAL A 127 7.74 17.49 9.74
CA VAL A 127 6.56 18.02 10.46
C VAL A 127 5.30 17.26 10.05
N LEU A 128 5.07 17.05 8.74
CA LEU A 128 3.94 16.27 8.25
C LEU A 128 3.96 14.83 8.77
N ALA A 129 5.13 14.18 8.79
CA ALA A 129 5.28 12.84 9.35
C ALA A 129 4.96 12.81 10.85
N GLY A 130 5.38 13.83 11.61
CA GLY A 130 5.01 14.00 13.01
C GLY A 130 3.51 14.21 13.23
N LEU A 131 2.87 15.01 12.37
CA LEU A 131 1.41 15.21 12.40
C LEU A 131 0.65 13.92 12.05
N ALA A 132 1.12 13.15 11.09
CA ALA A 132 0.55 11.84 10.76
C ALA A 132 0.67 10.85 11.92
N ALA A 133 1.83 10.83 12.59
CA ALA A 133 2.03 10.02 13.80
C ALA A 133 1.10 10.46 14.94
N LEU A 134 0.97 11.77 15.17
CA LEU A 134 0.09 12.31 16.19
C LEU A 134 -1.38 11.97 15.88
N LEU A 135 -1.81 12.11 14.63
CA LEU A 135 -3.16 11.75 14.22
C LEU A 135 -3.43 10.27 14.51
N SER A 136 -2.52 9.36 14.10
CA SER A 136 -2.64 7.94 14.40
C SER A 136 -2.65 7.63 15.89
N LEU A 137 -1.93 8.42 16.69
CA LEU A 137 -1.85 8.23 18.13
C LEU A 137 -3.15 8.61 18.86
N VAL A 138 -3.86 9.64 18.39
CA VAL A 138 -5.08 10.16 19.05
C VAL A 138 -6.37 9.65 18.40
N MET A 139 -6.29 8.98 17.26
CA MET A 139 -7.46 8.47 16.55
C MET A 139 -7.80 7.07 17.04
N VAL A 140 -9.02 6.88 17.50
CA VAL A 140 -9.61 5.57 17.83
C VAL A 140 -10.63 5.25 16.76
N ARG A 141 -10.43 4.13 16.07
CA ARG A 141 -11.32 3.63 15.03
C ARG A 141 -11.50 2.13 15.20
N PRO A 142 -12.66 1.67 15.67
CA PRO A 142 -12.95 0.25 15.83
C PRO A 142 -12.79 -0.52 14.50
N ASP A 143 -12.10 -1.64 14.54
CA ASP A 143 -11.92 -2.51 13.39
C ASP A 143 -11.96 -3.99 13.80
N GLN A 144 -12.73 -4.78 13.07
CA GLN A 144 -12.89 -6.21 13.36
C GLN A 144 -11.59 -7.01 13.20
N ASP A 145 -10.67 -6.53 12.34
CA ASP A 145 -9.37 -7.17 12.14
C ASP A 145 -8.46 -7.07 13.37
N ASP A 146 -8.77 -6.20 14.33
CA ASP A 146 -7.99 -6.06 15.56
C ASP A 146 -7.98 -7.35 16.37
N VAL A 147 -9.07 -8.11 16.33
CA VAL A 147 -9.16 -9.43 16.95
C VAL A 147 -8.01 -10.33 16.46
N PHE A 148 -7.73 -10.33 15.15
CA PHE A 148 -6.66 -11.16 14.58
C PHE A 148 -5.26 -10.63 14.87
N VAL A 149 -5.01 -9.35 14.63
CA VAL A 149 -3.68 -8.73 14.73
C VAL A 149 -3.24 -8.62 16.18
N VAL A 150 -4.12 -8.09 17.04
CA VAL A 150 -3.81 -7.81 18.44
C VAL A 150 -3.77 -9.11 19.25
N ASN A 151 -4.74 -10.01 19.03
CA ASN A 151 -4.76 -11.30 19.73
C ASN A 151 -3.48 -12.10 19.49
N ARG A 152 -3.07 -12.27 18.21
CA ARG A 152 -1.84 -13.00 17.87
C ARG A 152 -0.59 -12.36 18.48
N SER A 153 -0.50 -11.03 18.47
CA SER A 153 0.60 -10.31 19.09
C SER A 153 0.61 -10.50 20.62
N ALA A 154 -0.55 -10.46 21.26
CA ALA A 154 -0.69 -10.67 22.70
C ALA A 154 -0.36 -12.12 23.07
N TRP A 155 -0.83 -13.09 22.28
CA TRP A 155 -0.51 -14.51 22.47
C TRP A 155 1.00 -14.76 22.42
N VAL A 156 1.69 -14.26 21.38
CA VAL A 156 3.15 -14.39 21.26
C VAL A 156 3.88 -13.72 22.42
N ALA A 157 3.36 -12.59 22.93
CA ALA A 157 3.97 -11.93 24.08
C ALA A 157 3.80 -12.74 25.39
N ALA A 158 2.68 -13.43 25.56
CA ALA A 158 2.33 -14.15 26.79
C ALA A 158 2.93 -15.57 26.87
N HIS A 159 3.23 -16.19 25.73
CA HIS A 159 3.69 -17.59 25.69
C HIS A 159 5.22 -17.65 25.53
N ASP A 160 5.89 -18.16 26.53
CA ASP A 160 7.34 -18.26 26.55
C ASP A 160 7.88 -19.17 25.43
N GLY A 161 8.74 -18.58 24.61
CA GLY A 161 9.55 -19.30 23.65
C GLY A 161 8.82 -19.86 22.43
N ALA A 162 7.51 -19.69 22.30
CA ALA A 162 6.75 -20.31 21.20
C ALA A 162 6.27 -19.26 20.17
N PHE A 163 6.12 -19.72 18.91
CA PHE A 163 5.27 -19.07 17.92
C PHE A 163 4.00 -19.92 17.77
N PRO A 164 2.83 -19.31 17.49
CA PRO A 164 1.60 -20.06 17.36
C PRO A 164 1.68 -21.00 16.14
N ASP A 165 1.33 -22.25 16.37
CA ASP A 165 1.22 -23.30 15.36
C ASP A 165 -0.23 -23.49 14.88
N ARG A 166 -1.18 -22.89 15.58
CA ARG A 166 -2.63 -22.94 15.33
C ARG A 166 -3.26 -21.56 15.47
N ASP A 167 -4.56 -21.47 15.24
CA ASP A 167 -5.33 -20.26 15.51
C ASP A 167 -5.28 -19.92 17.00
N THR A 168 -5.14 -18.64 17.31
CA THR A 168 -5.06 -18.14 18.69
C THR A 168 -6.36 -17.52 19.17
N ILE A 169 -7.40 -17.48 18.35
CA ILE A 169 -8.68 -16.80 18.64
C ILE A 169 -9.73 -17.81 19.07
N PHE A 170 -9.84 -18.91 18.33
CA PHE A 170 -10.83 -19.94 18.57
C PHE A 170 -10.20 -21.14 19.27
N SER A 171 -10.94 -21.76 20.18
CA SER A 171 -10.53 -23.03 20.77
C SER A 171 -10.58 -24.16 19.74
N ASP A 172 -9.76 -25.18 19.94
CA ASP A 172 -9.69 -26.37 19.08
C ASP A 172 -11.05 -27.06 18.91
N ASP A 173 -11.95 -26.89 19.89
CA ASP A 173 -13.30 -27.49 19.89
C ASP A 173 -14.29 -26.74 18.99
N VAL A 174 -14.02 -25.46 18.66
CA VAL A 174 -14.95 -24.62 17.90
C VAL A 174 -14.58 -24.55 16.43
N LEU A 175 -13.29 -24.41 16.13
CA LEU A 175 -12.75 -24.40 14.77
C LEU A 175 -11.37 -25.06 14.79
N PRO A 176 -11.27 -26.35 14.51
CA PRO A 176 -10.00 -27.02 14.36
C PRO A 176 -9.32 -26.53 13.07
N VAL A 177 -8.65 -25.38 13.13
CA VAL A 177 -7.76 -24.94 12.06
C VAL A 177 -6.50 -25.80 12.18
N GLU A 178 -6.59 -27.02 11.70
CA GLU A 178 -5.56 -28.07 11.84
C GLU A 178 -4.23 -27.73 11.19
N ARG A 179 -4.16 -26.67 10.38
CA ARG A 179 -2.91 -26.26 9.74
C ARG A 179 -2.77 -24.75 9.79
N PRO A 180 -1.66 -24.24 10.35
CA PRO A 180 -1.33 -22.84 10.15
C PRO A 180 -1.21 -22.61 8.64
N PRO A 181 -1.78 -21.52 8.11
CA PRO A 181 -1.63 -21.18 6.71
C PRO A 181 -0.14 -21.21 6.35
N ALA A 182 0.18 -21.83 5.23
CA ALA A 182 1.55 -22.05 4.76
C ALA A 182 2.39 -20.78 4.76
N LEU A 183 1.73 -19.62 4.61
CA LEU A 183 2.30 -18.29 4.65
C LEU A 183 1.61 -17.48 5.75
N ALA A 184 1.95 -17.78 6.99
CA ALA A 184 1.50 -16.96 8.11
C ALA A 184 2.12 -15.57 8.02
N THR A 185 1.31 -14.53 8.23
CA THR A 185 1.82 -13.18 8.47
C THR A 185 2.75 -13.21 9.69
N SER A 186 3.83 -12.45 9.65
CA SER A 186 4.87 -12.48 10.66
C SER A 186 4.98 -11.20 11.48
N VAL A 187 4.27 -10.16 11.08
CA VAL A 187 4.35 -8.84 11.74
C VAL A 187 3.78 -8.90 13.16
N GLU A 188 2.73 -9.66 13.38
CA GLU A 188 2.13 -9.86 14.69
C GLU A 188 3.10 -10.55 15.64
N ALA A 189 3.84 -11.54 15.13
CA ALA A 189 4.90 -12.21 15.89
C ALA A 189 6.06 -11.26 16.22
N LEU A 190 6.41 -10.33 15.32
CA LEU A 190 7.39 -9.28 15.60
C LEU A 190 6.93 -8.37 16.74
N LEU A 191 5.67 -7.92 16.69
CA LEU A 191 5.10 -7.04 17.71
C LEU A 191 5.02 -7.74 19.07
N GLY A 192 4.57 -9.00 19.09
CA GLY A 192 4.55 -9.80 20.32
C GLY A 192 5.94 -10.03 20.89
N SER A 193 6.93 -10.37 20.05
CA SER A 193 8.33 -10.55 20.48
C SER A 193 8.93 -9.24 21.04
N ALA A 194 8.67 -8.12 20.35
CA ALA A 194 9.13 -6.81 20.81
C ALA A 194 8.45 -6.40 22.12
N ALA A 195 7.16 -6.70 22.29
CA ALA A 195 6.40 -6.43 23.51
C ALA A 195 6.96 -7.24 24.70
N ALA A 196 7.21 -8.53 24.48
CA ALA A 196 7.83 -9.39 25.51
C ALA A 196 9.23 -8.90 25.91
N ALA A 197 10.09 -8.62 24.92
CA ALA A 197 11.44 -8.10 25.17
C ALA A 197 11.43 -6.75 25.88
N GLY A 198 10.51 -5.86 25.53
CA GLY A 198 10.33 -4.54 26.13
C GLY A 198 9.53 -4.55 27.45
N ARG A 199 8.97 -5.70 27.85
CA ARG A 199 8.06 -5.83 29.01
C ARG A 199 6.90 -4.84 28.97
N VAL A 200 6.35 -4.62 27.77
CA VAL A 200 5.21 -3.72 27.53
C VAL A 200 4.02 -4.52 27.01
N SER A 201 2.82 -3.99 27.17
CA SER A 201 1.62 -4.61 26.59
C SER A 201 1.73 -4.64 25.06
N ALA A 202 1.49 -5.81 24.44
CA ALA A 202 1.45 -5.96 22.98
C ALA A 202 0.38 -5.05 22.35
N VAL A 203 -0.78 -4.90 23.01
CA VAL A 203 -1.86 -4.00 22.59
C VAL A 203 -1.38 -2.56 22.51
N ARG A 204 -0.72 -2.07 23.59
CA ARG A 204 -0.18 -0.70 23.62
C ARG A 204 0.93 -0.51 22.60
N LEU A 205 1.83 -1.48 22.45
CA LEU A 205 2.89 -1.40 21.45
C LEU A 205 2.32 -1.31 20.04
N THR A 206 1.29 -2.10 19.74
CA THR A 206 0.63 -2.12 18.43
C THR A 206 -0.02 -0.78 18.13
N HIS A 207 -0.91 -0.30 18.99
CA HIS A 207 -1.69 0.92 18.72
C HIS A 207 -0.90 2.21 19.00
N LEU A 208 -0.22 2.32 20.14
CA LEU A 208 0.40 3.57 20.56
C LEU A 208 1.88 3.71 20.14
N GLY A 209 2.49 2.63 19.66
CA GLY A 209 3.89 2.63 19.20
C GLY A 209 4.02 2.39 17.70
N PHE A 210 3.57 1.22 17.25
CA PHE A 210 3.77 0.78 15.88
C PHE A 210 2.90 1.56 14.90
N GLY A 211 1.62 1.76 15.18
CA GLY A 211 0.71 2.53 14.33
C GLY A 211 1.24 3.93 14.00
N PRO A 212 1.54 4.78 15.00
CA PRO A 212 2.12 6.11 14.75
C PRO A 212 3.43 6.08 13.97
N LEU A 213 4.30 5.11 14.25
CA LEU A 213 5.54 4.92 13.48
C LEU A 213 5.26 4.65 12.01
N ILE A 214 4.31 3.76 11.71
CA ILE A 214 3.94 3.43 10.32
C ILE A 214 3.30 4.63 9.62
N ALA A 215 2.42 5.38 10.27
CA ALA A 215 1.83 6.59 9.70
C ALA A 215 2.91 7.61 9.30
N ALA A 216 3.92 7.83 10.15
CA ALA A 216 5.06 8.69 9.83
C ALA A 216 5.89 8.15 8.65
N LEU A 217 6.19 6.85 8.64
CA LEU A 217 6.97 6.21 7.59
C LEU A 217 6.22 6.19 6.24
N ALA A 218 4.89 6.11 6.24
CA ALA A 218 4.06 6.21 5.03
C ALA A 218 4.24 7.57 4.33
N VAL A 219 4.28 8.66 5.09
CA VAL A 219 4.59 10.01 4.58
C VAL A 219 5.98 10.02 3.95
N MET A 220 6.98 9.44 4.61
CA MET A 220 8.35 9.39 4.10
C MET A 220 8.47 8.52 2.84
N ALA A 221 7.73 7.41 2.76
CA ALA A 221 7.69 6.54 1.58
C ALA A 221 7.08 7.28 0.38
N THR A 222 5.96 7.97 0.59
CA THR A 222 5.31 8.80 -0.43
C THR A 222 6.27 9.91 -0.91
N TRP A 223 6.90 10.64 0.02
CA TRP A 223 7.88 11.68 -0.33
C TRP A 223 9.04 11.13 -1.17
N ARG A 224 9.57 9.98 -0.80
CA ARG A 224 10.65 9.32 -1.53
C ARG A 224 10.22 8.94 -2.95
N LEU A 225 9.00 8.42 -3.10
CA LEU A 225 8.45 8.04 -4.40
C LEU A 225 8.24 9.25 -5.30
N VAL A 226 7.52 10.29 -4.85
CA VAL A 226 7.24 11.47 -5.67
C VAL A 226 8.51 12.20 -6.08
N ARG A 227 9.52 12.25 -5.18
CA ARG A 227 10.85 12.77 -5.47
C ARG A 227 11.57 11.92 -6.53
N GLY A 228 11.50 10.59 -6.42
CA GLY A 228 12.08 9.65 -7.38
C GLY A 228 11.43 9.71 -8.76
N LEU A 229 10.18 10.13 -8.84
CA LEU A 229 9.45 10.34 -10.08
C LEU A 229 9.71 11.73 -10.72
N GLY A 230 10.45 12.60 -10.06
CA GLY A 230 10.81 13.91 -10.59
C GLY A 230 9.73 14.98 -10.39
N ALA A 231 8.98 14.91 -9.30
CA ALA A 231 8.05 15.97 -8.90
C ALA A 231 8.79 17.32 -8.81
N ARG A 232 8.17 18.40 -9.31
CA ARG A 232 8.72 19.75 -9.22
C ARG A 232 8.76 20.27 -7.80
N SER A 233 7.75 19.95 -7.01
CA SER A 233 7.61 20.30 -5.59
C SER A 233 7.32 19.05 -4.76
N PRO A 234 8.33 18.19 -4.48
CA PRO A 234 8.08 16.91 -3.80
C PRO A 234 7.43 17.05 -2.42
N ALA A 235 7.82 18.09 -1.66
CA ALA A 235 7.21 18.34 -0.35
C ALA A 235 5.72 18.71 -0.49
N ALA A 236 5.37 19.62 -1.39
CA ALA A 236 3.96 19.98 -1.62
C ALA A 236 3.15 18.77 -2.11
N ALA A 237 3.70 17.95 -3.02
CA ALA A 237 3.04 16.73 -3.49
C ALA A 237 2.80 15.74 -2.33
N THR A 238 3.76 15.61 -1.41
CA THR A 238 3.60 14.75 -0.22
C THR A 238 2.51 15.30 0.70
N TRP A 239 2.47 16.61 0.95
CA TRP A 239 1.40 17.24 1.73
C TRP A 239 0.02 17.02 1.11
N ALA A 240 -0.12 17.28 -0.19
CA ALA A 240 -1.40 17.11 -0.89
C ALA A 240 -1.86 15.65 -0.91
N GLY A 241 -0.97 14.70 -1.16
CA GLY A 241 -1.29 13.27 -1.13
C GLY A 241 -1.64 12.77 0.27
N THR A 242 -0.96 13.26 1.31
CA THR A 242 -1.29 12.91 2.70
C THR A 242 -2.59 13.55 3.14
N ALA A 243 -2.85 14.80 2.78
CA ALA A 243 -4.12 15.46 3.10
C ALA A 243 -5.30 14.79 2.38
N PHE A 244 -5.10 14.31 1.15
CA PHE A 244 -6.11 13.48 0.47
C PHE A 244 -6.44 12.23 1.30
N LEU A 245 -5.44 11.51 1.83
CA LEU A 245 -5.68 10.34 2.68
C LEU A 245 -6.55 10.68 3.91
N VAL A 246 -6.38 11.86 4.49
CA VAL A 246 -7.23 12.30 5.62
C VAL A 246 -8.69 12.53 5.19
N MET A 247 -8.94 12.90 3.92
CA MET A 247 -10.29 13.13 3.37
C MET A 247 -10.92 11.87 2.76
N ASP A 248 -10.18 10.75 2.68
CA ASP A 248 -10.55 9.52 1.99
C ASP A 248 -11.01 8.45 2.99
N GLY A 249 -12.09 8.72 3.72
CA GLY A 249 -12.65 7.84 4.75
C GLY A 249 -14.00 7.19 4.41
N ALA A 250 -14.56 7.47 3.23
CA ALA A 250 -15.92 7.08 2.89
C ALA A 250 -16.16 5.55 2.86
N VAL A 251 -15.18 4.76 2.44
CA VAL A 251 -15.31 3.30 2.30
C VAL A 251 -14.21 2.54 3.01
N HIS A 252 -14.53 1.33 3.45
CA HIS A 252 -13.61 0.50 4.27
C HIS A 252 -12.28 0.21 3.58
N GLY A 253 -12.29 -0.06 2.29
CA GLY A 253 -11.09 -0.39 1.48
C GLY A 253 -10.28 0.81 1.03
N SER A 254 -10.68 2.05 1.35
CA SER A 254 -9.97 3.25 0.90
C SER A 254 -8.56 3.36 1.49
N PHE A 255 -7.68 4.02 0.74
CA PHE A 255 -6.30 4.27 1.17
C PHE A 255 -6.25 5.11 2.46
N GLY A 256 -7.18 6.04 2.61
CA GLY A 256 -7.28 6.88 3.80
C GLY A 256 -7.61 6.09 5.05
N ASN A 257 -8.53 5.14 4.97
CA ASN A 257 -8.90 4.29 6.09
C ASN A 257 -7.77 3.38 6.59
N PHE A 258 -6.80 3.06 5.73
CA PHE A 258 -5.59 2.37 6.15
C PHE A 258 -4.52 3.30 6.73
N PHE A 259 -4.61 4.60 6.51
CA PHE A 259 -3.52 5.53 6.81
C PHE A 259 -3.30 5.74 8.32
N ALA A 260 -4.21 6.37 9.03
CA ALA A 260 -4.00 6.69 10.44
C ALA A 260 -4.77 5.73 11.36
N GLY A 261 -6.00 5.38 11.00
CA GLY A 261 -6.89 4.59 11.83
C GLY A 261 -6.60 3.09 11.86
N ARG A 262 -5.80 2.58 10.93
CA ARG A 262 -5.48 1.14 10.81
C ARG A 262 -4.01 0.89 10.47
N SER A 263 -3.16 1.86 10.71
CA SER A 263 -1.74 1.84 10.31
C SER A 263 -0.94 0.68 10.95
N TRP A 264 -1.41 0.11 12.06
CA TRP A 264 -0.77 -1.06 12.72
C TRP A 264 -1.03 -2.39 12.00
N GLN A 265 -2.02 -2.47 11.13
CA GLN A 265 -2.33 -3.71 10.41
C GLN A 265 -1.27 -4.00 9.34
N GLY A 266 -0.85 -5.26 9.20
CA GLY A 266 0.16 -5.65 8.22
C GLY A 266 -0.20 -5.23 6.80
N LYS A 267 -1.48 -5.34 6.41
CA LYS A 267 -2.00 -4.89 5.12
C LYS A 267 -1.86 -3.37 4.90
N ALA A 268 -2.03 -2.56 5.95
CA ALA A 268 -1.81 -1.11 5.88
C ALA A 268 -0.31 -0.78 5.71
N VAL A 269 0.57 -1.46 6.46
CA VAL A 269 2.02 -1.33 6.28
C VAL A 269 2.44 -1.69 4.86
N PHE A 270 1.89 -2.76 4.30
CA PHE A 270 2.14 -3.17 2.93
C PHE A 270 1.72 -2.08 1.93
N LEU A 271 0.47 -1.61 2.03
CA LEU A 271 -0.11 -0.61 1.12
C LEU A 271 0.64 0.72 1.17
N LEU A 272 0.89 1.24 2.37
CA LEU A 272 1.35 2.62 2.56
C LEU A 272 2.87 2.78 2.59
N LEU A 273 3.61 1.71 2.92
CA LEU A 273 5.06 1.75 3.03
C LEU A 273 5.75 0.89 1.98
N VAL A 274 5.31 -0.37 1.83
CA VAL A 274 6.00 -1.32 0.94
C VAL A 274 5.69 -1.03 -0.52
N VAL A 275 4.43 -0.86 -0.91
CA VAL A 275 4.04 -0.58 -2.30
C VAL A 275 4.74 0.66 -2.87
N PRO A 276 4.73 1.85 -2.21
CA PRO A 276 5.49 3.00 -2.69
C PRO A 276 7.00 2.73 -2.79
N SER A 277 7.54 1.92 -1.86
CA SER A 277 8.95 1.53 -1.88
C SER A 277 9.28 0.61 -3.06
N LEU A 278 8.41 -0.35 -3.38
CA LEU A 278 8.54 -1.22 -4.55
C LEU A 278 8.53 -0.40 -5.85
N TRP A 279 7.60 0.54 -6.00
CA TRP A 279 7.56 1.48 -7.12
C TRP A 279 8.85 2.27 -7.24
N HIS A 280 9.33 2.86 -6.12
CA HIS A 280 10.57 3.63 -6.10
C HIS A 280 11.78 2.79 -6.50
N HIS A 281 11.94 1.61 -5.89
CA HIS A 281 13.12 0.77 -6.14
C HIS A 281 13.04 0.06 -7.50
N GLY A 282 11.87 -0.40 -7.93
CA GLY A 282 11.65 -0.97 -9.26
C GLY A 282 11.98 0.03 -10.37
N ALA A 283 11.40 1.24 -10.32
CA ALA A 283 11.70 2.29 -11.28
C ALA A 283 13.18 2.72 -11.25
N SER A 284 13.80 2.79 -10.07
CA SER A 284 15.22 3.12 -9.94
C SER A 284 16.12 2.03 -10.51
N TYR A 285 15.79 0.76 -10.29
CA TYR A 285 16.49 -0.36 -10.92
C TYR A 285 16.33 -0.34 -12.45
N GLY A 286 15.11 -0.16 -12.94
CA GLY A 286 14.83 -0.05 -14.37
C GLY A 286 15.65 1.07 -15.05
N ARG A 287 15.84 2.21 -14.37
CA ARG A 287 16.65 3.32 -14.88
C ARG A 287 18.16 3.10 -14.80
N THR A 288 18.66 2.51 -13.70
CA THR A 288 20.10 2.51 -13.37
C THR A 288 20.78 1.15 -13.51
N GLY A 289 20.02 0.05 -13.45
CA GLY A 289 20.56 -1.31 -13.36
C GLY A 289 21.26 -1.63 -12.02
N SER A 290 21.15 -0.75 -11.03
CA SER A 290 21.86 -0.90 -9.75
C SER A 290 21.33 -2.08 -8.93
N ARG A 291 22.21 -3.05 -8.63
CA ARG A 291 21.88 -4.22 -7.82
C ARG A 291 21.28 -3.88 -6.46
N ARG A 292 21.65 -2.74 -5.88
CA ARG A 292 21.09 -2.27 -4.59
C ARG A 292 19.58 -2.03 -4.67
N HIS A 293 19.11 -1.47 -5.78
CA HIS A 293 17.68 -1.25 -5.99
C HIS A 293 16.95 -2.57 -6.24
N LEU A 294 17.56 -3.51 -6.96
CA LEU A 294 16.99 -4.85 -7.15
C LEU A 294 16.85 -5.59 -5.82
N LEU A 295 17.90 -5.60 -5.00
CA LEU A 295 17.89 -6.21 -3.67
C LEU A 295 16.87 -5.54 -2.74
N ALA A 296 16.75 -4.20 -2.81
CA ALA A 296 15.76 -3.47 -2.02
C ALA A 296 14.32 -3.77 -2.46
N ALA A 297 14.08 -3.96 -3.77
CA ALA A 297 12.78 -4.41 -4.28
C ALA A 297 12.48 -5.84 -3.81
N GLY A 298 13.44 -6.78 -3.92
CA GLY A 298 13.29 -8.14 -3.41
C GLY A 298 13.04 -8.19 -1.90
N ALA A 299 13.76 -7.37 -1.13
CA ALA A 299 13.50 -7.23 0.30
C ALA A 299 12.09 -6.67 0.58
N GLY A 300 11.59 -5.75 -0.25
CA GLY A 300 10.21 -5.27 -0.16
C GLY A 300 9.18 -6.37 -0.45
N VAL A 301 9.44 -7.22 -1.46
CA VAL A 301 8.59 -8.39 -1.77
C VAL A 301 8.54 -9.35 -0.58
N VAL A 302 9.69 -9.72 -0.02
CA VAL A 302 9.78 -10.62 1.15
C VAL A 302 9.10 -10.00 2.37
N ALA A 303 9.29 -8.70 2.62
CA ALA A 303 8.57 -8.00 3.69
C ALA A 303 7.05 -8.06 3.48
N GLY A 304 6.59 -7.88 2.25
CA GLY A 304 5.17 -7.98 1.89
C GLY A 304 4.55 -9.33 2.30
N LEU A 305 5.26 -10.42 2.05
CA LEU A 305 4.82 -11.78 2.44
C LEU A 305 4.59 -11.91 3.96
N GLY A 306 5.45 -11.28 4.76
CA GLY A 306 5.28 -11.26 6.22
C GLY A 306 4.21 -10.30 6.74
N LEU A 307 3.66 -9.44 5.87
CA LEU A 307 2.67 -8.42 6.21
C LEU A 307 1.25 -8.81 5.81
N THR A 308 1.08 -9.40 4.62
CA THR A 308 -0.24 -9.78 4.10
C THR A 308 -0.12 -10.80 2.97
N SER A 309 -1.05 -11.76 2.92
CA SER A 309 -1.15 -12.72 1.81
C SER A 309 -1.41 -12.04 0.46
N SER A 310 -2.12 -10.91 0.44
CA SER A 310 -2.36 -10.12 -0.79
C SER A 310 -1.07 -9.64 -1.48
N SER A 311 0.06 -9.63 -0.76
CA SER A 311 1.36 -9.26 -1.34
C SER A 311 1.82 -10.21 -2.45
N VAL A 312 1.38 -11.47 -2.41
CA VAL A 312 1.66 -12.48 -3.45
C VAL A 312 1.12 -12.02 -4.81
N LEU A 313 -0.09 -11.44 -4.79
CA LEU A 313 -0.76 -10.95 -6.01
C LEU A 313 -0.27 -9.56 -6.43
N ILE A 314 0.06 -8.68 -5.48
CA ILE A 314 0.29 -7.25 -5.73
C ILE A 314 1.78 -6.92 -5.93
N ALA A 315 2.68 -7.49 -5.15
CA ALA A 315 4.09 -7.11 -5.19
C ALA A 315 4.79 -7.48 -6.52
N PRO A 316 4.57 -8.66 -7.13
CA PRO A 316 5.16 -9.00 -8.43
C PRO A 316 4.80 -8.00 -9.54
N PRO A 317 3.51 -7.72 -9.85
CA PRO A 317 3.18 -6.77 -10.90
C PRO A 317 3.75 -5.37 -10.61
N VAL A 318 3.71 -4.87 -9.37
CA VAL A 318 4.31 -3.57 -9.03
C VAL A 318 5.79 -3.52 -9.41
N VAL A 319 6.59 -4.53 -9.03
CA VAL A 319 8.02 -4.56 -9.34
C VAL A 319 8.25 -4.69 -10.84
N LEU A 320 7.58 -5.65 -11.49
CA LEU A 320 7.80 -5.95 -12.91
C LEU A 320 7.43 -4.78 -13.80
N VAL A 321 6.29 -4.12 -13.55
CA VAL A 321 5.86 -2.99 -14.39
C VAL A 321 6.66 -1.71 -14.10
N ALA A 322 7.06 -1.47 -12.84
CA ALA A 322 7.94 -0.36 -12.52
C ALA A 322 9.31 -0.49 -13.18
N VAL A 323 9.88 -1.71 -13.16
CA VAL A 323 11.14 -2.01 -13.86
C VAL A 323 10.95 -1.94 -15.36
N GLY A 324 9.90 -2.59 -15.89
CA GLY A 324 9.61 -2.66 -17.33
C GLY A 324 9.44 -1.29 -17.95
N ALA A 325 8.61 -0.44 -17.37
CA ALA A 325 8.36 0.91 -17.85
C ALA A 325 9.62 1.78 -17.83
N ALA A 326 10.42 1.68 -16.77
CA ALA A 326 11.66 2.45 -16.64
C ALA A 326 12.81 1.90 -17.52
N ALA A 327 12.87 0.59 -17.73
CA ALA A 327 13.87 -0.07 -18.56
C ALA A 327 13.58 0.10 -20.06
N TRP A 328 12.29 0.16 -20.43
CA TRP A 328 11.86 0.40 -21.80
C TRP A 328 12.42 1.70 -22.36
N ASP A 329 12.33 2.77 -21.59
CA ASP A 329 12.88 4.10 -21.95
C ASP A 329 14.40 4.07 -22.19
N ARG A 330 15.09 3.05 -21.68
CA ARG A 330 16.55 2.86 -21.78
C ARG A 330 16.97 1.82 -22.80
N GLY A 331 16.02 1.12 -23.43
CA GLY A 331 16.32 -0.01 -24.32
C GLY A 331 16.96 -1.21 -23.60
N GLU A 332 16.64 -1.44 -22.33
CA GLU A 332 17.29 -2.44 -21.47
C GLU A 332 16.34 -3.56 -21.01
N PRO A 333 15.75 -4.36 -21.94
CA PRO A 333 14.76 -5.38 -21.57
C PRO A 333 15.30 -6.46 -20.63
N ARG A 334 16.61 -6.73 -20.65
CA ARG A 334 17.26 -7.69 -19.74
C ARG A 334 17.06 -7.36 -18.26
N ARG A 335 16.79 -6.09 -17.93
CA ARG A 335 16.51 -5.69 -16.55
C ARG A 335 15.19 -6.26 -16.06
N VAL A 336 14.20 -6.39 -16.94
CA VAL A 336 12.91 -7.03 -16.62
C VAL A 336 13.13 -8.49 -16.26
N LEU A 337 13.88 -9.22 -17.10
CA LEU A 337 14.20 -10.63 -16.82
C LEU A 337 14.92 -10.79 -15.48
N ARG A 338 15.92 -9.95 -15.19
CA ARG A 338 16.62 -9.98 -13.90
C ARG A 338 15.72 -9.62 -12.71
N SER A 339 14.68 -8.83 -12.92
CA SER A 339 13.75 -8.49 -11.82
C SER A 339 12.87 -9.66 -11.40
N LEU A 340 12.78 -10.74 -12.19
CA LEU A 340 12.16 -11.99 -11.77
C LEU A 340 12.82 -12.56 -10.51
N LEU A 341 14.14 -12.34 -10.31
CA LEU A 341 14.82 -12.72 -9.08
C LEU A 341 14.29 -12.00 -7.84
N ALA A 342 13.85 -10.74 -8.00
CA ALA A 342 13.28 -9.98 -6.89
C ALA A 342 11.87 -10.43 -6.53
N VAL A 343 11.09 -10.92 -7.50
CA VAL A 343 9.71 -11.36 -7.29
C VAL A 343 9.59 -12.87 -7.06
N ALA A 344 10.65 -13.63 -7.30
CA ALA A 344 10.67 -15.08 -7.13
C ALA A 344 10.13 -15.57 -5.77
N PRO A 345 10.43 -14.91 -4.62
CA PRO A 345 9.85 -15.33 -3.34
C PRO A 345 8.31 -15.27 -3.32
N ALA A 346 7.70 -14.23 -3.91
CA ALA A 346 6.25 -14.13 -3.97
C ALA A 346 5.63 -15.13 -4.93
N LEU A 347 6.27 -15.37 -6.09
CA LEU A 347 5.82 -16.39 -7.05
C LEU A 347 5.90 -17.80 -6.42
N ALA A 348 7.01 -18.12 -5.74
CA ALA A 348 7.17 -19.39 -5.04
C ALA A 348 6.12 -19.55 -3.93
N ALA A 349 5.86 -18.48 -3.17
CA ALA A 349 4.84 -18.47 -2.13
C ALA A 349 3.43 -18.68 -2.69
N GLY A 350 3.10 -18.03 -3.81
CA GLY A 350 1.82 -18.21 -4.50
C GLY A 350 1.63 -19.63 -5.03
N LEU A 351 2.64 -20.17 -5.70
CA LEU A 351 2.62 -21.55 -6.18
C LEU A 351 2.48 -22.56 -5.03
N TYR A 352 3.19 -22.32 -3.92
CA TYR A 352 3.05 -23.16 -2.74
C TYR A 352 1.64 -23.08 -2.15
N ALA A 353 1.05 -21.89 -2.03
CA ALA A 353 -0.30 -21.71 -1.55
C ALA A 353 -1.32 -22.46 -2.42
N LEU A 354 -1.22 -22.33 -3.74
CA LEU A 354 -2.08 -23.06 -4.68
C LEU A 354 -1.89 -24.59 -4.59
N ALA A 355 -0.68 -25.08 -4.39
CA ALA A 355 -0.39 -26.50 -4.28
C ALA A 355 -0.81 -27.10 -2.92
N ALA A 356 -0.70 -26.32 -1.84
CA ALA A 356 -0.95 -26.77 -0.48
C ALA A 356 -2.44 -26.71 -0.08
N ASN A 357 -3.27 -25.96 -0.80
CA ASN A 357 -4.63 -25.63 -0.37
C ASN A 357 -5.72 -25.88 -1.43
N PRO A 358 -5.89 -27.11 -1.95
CA PRO A 358 -6.91 -27.35 -2.97
C PRO A 358 -8.35 -27.41 -2.48
N GLN A 359 -8.65 -27.49 -1.17
CA GLN A 359 -10.03 -27.82 -0.73
C GLN A 359 -10.46 -27.26 0.65
N HIS A 360 -9.61 -26.63 1.45
CA HIS A 360 -9.91 -26.38 2.87
C HIS A 360 -10.59 -25.04 3.21
N LEU A 361 -10.66 -24.09 2.30
CA LEU A 361 -11.38 -22.84 2.58
C LEU A 361 -12.90 -23.01 2.53
N HIS A 362 -13.40 -23.95 1.73
CA HIS A 362 -14.83 -24.27 1.71
C HIS A 362 -15.35 -24.84 3.04
N ASP A 363 -14.54 -25.60 3.77
CA ASP A 363 -14.98 -26.24 5.02
C ASP A 363 -15.05 -25.24 6.21
N VAL A 364 -14.18 -24.23 6.24
CA VAL A 364 -14.21 -23.19 7.28
C VAL A 364 -15.37 -22.20 7.08
N VAL A 365 -15.84 -22.05 5.86
CA VAL A 365 -16.93 -21.14 5.47
C VAL A 365 -18.31 -21.68 5.89
N ALA A 366 -18.42 -22.95 6.24
CA ALA A 366 -19.68 -23.57 6.63
C ALA A 366 -20.17 -23.22 8.05
N VAL A 367 -19.45 -22.35 8.79
CA VAL A 367 -19.90 -21.92 10.13
C VAL A 367 -21.06 -20.92 9.98
N PRO A 368 -22.26 -21.23 10.52
CA PRO A 368 -23.40 -20.32 10.48
C PRO A 368 -23.04 -18.95 11.09
N GLY A 369 -23.36 -17.87 10.40
CA GLY A 369 -23.05 -16.49 10.81
C GLY A 369 -21.74 -15.94 10.26
N PHE A 370 -20.76 -16.76 9.90
CA PHE A 370 -19.51 -16.28 9.27
C PHE A 370 -19.75 -15.88 7.80
N LEU A 371 -20.63 -16.61 7.12
CA LEU A 371 -21.05 -16.32 5.74
C LEU A 371 -21.73 -14.96 5.58
N ASP A 372 -22.52 -14.54 6.58
CA ASP A 372 -23.23 -13.26 6.50
C ASP A 372 -22.27 -12.06 6.65
N VAL A 373 -21.26 -12.18 7.51
CA VAL A 373 -20.20 -11.16 7.65
C VAL A 373 -19.32 -11.12 6.40
N ARG A 374 -19.01 -12.26 5.80
CA ARG A 374 -18.24 -12.33 4.55
C ARG A 374 -19.00 -11.66 3.41
N ARG A 375 -20.28 -11.91 3.23
CA ARG A 375 -21.14 -11.27 2.21
C ARG A 375 -21.21 -9.76 2.35
N LEU A 376 -21.17 -9.24 3.59
CA LEU A 376 -21.15 -7.80 3.85
C LEU A 376 -19.81 -7.12 3.48
N LEU A 377 -18.71 -7.89 3.44
CA LEU A 377 -17.37 -7.41 3.11
C LEU A 377 -16.96 -7.79 1.67
N ASP A 378 -17.79 -8.58 1.01
CA ASP A 378 -17.54 -9.10 -0.32
C ASP A 378 -17.89 -8.05 -1.39
N SER A 379 -16.88 -7.61 -2.15
CA SER A 379 -17.12 -6.79 -3.34
C SER A 379 -17.58 -7.64 -4.52
N GLY A 380 -17.55 -8.97 -4.39
CA GLY A 380 -17.67 -9.87 -5.52
C GLY A 380 -16.56 -9.64 -6.55
N THR A 381 -16.75 -10.19 -7.72
CA THR A 381 -15.86 -10.02 -8.87
C THR A 381 -16.32 -8.91 -9.82
N GLU A 382 -17.40 -8.21 -9.49
CA GLU A 382 -17.92 -7.10 -10.28
C GLU A 382 -16.95 -5.90 -10.27
N PRO A 383 -16.39 -5.50 -11.41
CA PRO A 383 -15.34 -4.49 -11.46
C PRO A 383 -15.72 -3.12 -10.89
N VAL A 384 -16.99 -2.70 -11.04
CA VAL A 384 -17.45 -1.41 -10.49
C VAL A 384 -17.60 -1.49 -8.97
N ALA A 385 -18.07 -2.61 -8.44
CA ALA A 385 -18.13 -2.82 -7.00
C ALA A 385 -16.71 -2.84 -6.39
N VAL A 386 -15.76 -3.49 -7.07
CA VAL A 386 -14.32 -3.47 -6.70
C VAL A 386 -13.77 -2.04 -6.69
N LEU A 387 -14.07 -1.23 -7.70
CA LEU A 387 -13.66 0.18 -7.75
C LEU A 387 -14.26 0.98 -6.59
N ARG A 388 -15.55 0.84 -6.34
CA ARG A 388 -16.28 1.56 -5.27
C ARG A 388 -15.80 1.18 -3.87
N MET A 389 -15.42 -0.08 -3.66
CA MET A 389 -14.87 -0.54 -2.39
C MET A 389 -13.59 0.22 -1.97
N VAL A 390 -12.84 0.76 -2.95
CA VAL A 390 -11.56 1.46 -2.71
C VAL A 390 -11.67 2.96 -2.93
N PHE A 391 -12.34 3.38 -4.00
CA PHE A 391 -12.40 4.80 -4.37
C PHE A 391 -13.70 5.49 -3.98
N SER A 392 -14.67 4.73 -3.40
CA SER A 392 -16.01 5.24 -3.16
C SER A 392 -16.74 5.59 -4.49
N ASP A 393 -17.61 6.57 -4.45
CA ASP A 393 -18.32 7.15 -5.60
C ASP A 393 -18.22 8.68 -5.59
N GLY A 394 -18.85 9.32 -6.54
CA GLY A 394 -18.94 10.77 -6.62
C GLY A 394 -17.59 11.47 -6.70
N LEU A 395 -17.43 12.56 -5.94
CA LEU A 395 -16.25 13.42 -6.03
C LEU A 395 -14.96 12.79 -5.49
N PRO A 396 -14.94 12.04 -4.38
CA PRO A 396 -13.74 11.32 -3.95
C PRO A 396 -13.22 10.35 -5.03
N ALA A 397 -14.11 9.55 -5.63
CA ALA A 397 -13.78 8.66 -6.74
C ALA A 397 -13.25 9.43 -7.96
N LEU A 398 -13.90 10.53 -8.33
CA LEU A 398 -13.46 11.37 -9.45
C LEU A 398 -12.03 11.88 -9.24
N VAL A 399 -11.70 12.35 -8.04
CA VAL A 399 -10.34 12.84 -7.72
C VAL A 399 -9.35 11.68 -7.77
N ALA A 400 -9.64 10.54 -7.14
CA ALA A 400 -8.75 9.39 -7.12
C ALA A 400 -8.50 8.82 -8.52
N LEU A 401 -9.57 8.52 -9.27
CA LEU A 401 -9.51 7.97 -10.63
C LEU A 401 -8.92 8.98 -11.62
N GLY A 402 -9.33 10.25 -11.54
CA GLY A 402 -8.79 11.32 -12.36
C GLY A 402 -7.27 11.48 -12.18
N CYS A 403 -6.80 11.45 -10.92
CA CYS A 403 -5.38 11.49 -10.63
C CYS A 403 -4.66 10.20 -11.10
N ALA A 404 -5.25 9.03 -10.90
CA ALA A 404 -4.68 7.77 -11.37
C ALA A 404 -4.49 7.76 -12.89
N LEU A 405 -5.48 8.18 -13.65
CA LEU A 405 -5.46 8.15 -15.12
C LEU A 405 -4.65 9.31 -15.75
N THR A 406 -4.34 10.39 -15.01
CA THR A 406 -3.70 11.59 -15.60
C THR A 406 -2.34 11.96 -14.99
N ALA A 407 -1.90 11.34 -13.91
CA ALA A 407 -0.63 11.67 -13.23
C ALA A 407 0.61 11.61 -14.15
N TRP A 408 0.59 10.77 -15.17
CA TRP A 408 1.65 10.69 -16.16
C TRP A 408 1.88 12.00 -16.95
N ALA A 409 0.84 12.82 -17.09
CA ALA A 409 0.91 14.04 -17.87
C ALA A 409 1.63 15.20 -17.14
N VAL A 410 1.73 15.12 -15.81
CA VAL A 410 2.26 16.24 -14.99
C VAL A 410 3.75 16.13 -14.67
N VAL A 411 4.39 14.99 -14.94
CA VAL A 411 5.83 14.81 -14.74
C VAL A 411 6.62 15.07 -16.03
N GLY A 412 7.87 15.53 -15.91
CA GLY A 412 8.70 15.89 -17.06
C GLY A 412 9.32 14.69 -17.77
N PRO A 413 10.10 13.83 -17.11
CA PRO A 413 10.86 12.78 -17.75
C PRO A 413 9.98 11.68 -18.35
N ARG A 414 10.26 11.26 -19.61
CA ARG A 414 9.51 10.21 -20.31
C ARG A 414 9.45 8.91 -19.52
N GLY A 415 10.58 8.45 -18.96
CA GLY A 415 10.62 7.23 -18.16
C GLY A 415 9.76 7.32 -16.89
N SER A 416 9.62 8.51 -16.27
CA SER A 416 8.70 8.70 -15.16
C SER A 416 7.24 8.67 -15.60
N ARG A 417 6.94 9.22 -16.78
CA ARG A 417 5.60 9.15 -17.39
C ARG A 417 5.18 7.70 -17.62
N MET A 418 6.08 6.89 -18.21
CA MET A 418 5.83 5.47 -18.44
C MET A 418 5.61 4.70 -17.13
N VAL A 419 6.40 4.99 -16.09
CA VAL A 419 6.22 4.40 -14.76
C VAL A 419 4.85 4.74 -14.17
N LEU A 420 4.40 5.99 -14.31
CA LEU A 420 3.09 6.42 -13.81
C LEU A 420 1.91 5.85 -14.61
N LEU A 421 2.10 5.55 -15.90
CA LEU A 421 1.11 4.85 -16.71
C LEU A 421 1.03 3.35 -16.40
N ALA A 422 2.12 2.76 -15.97
CA ALA A 422 2.20 1.31 -15.78
C ALA A 422 1.23 0.79 -14.71
N GLY A 423 1.00 1.55 -13.63
CA GLY A 423 -0.02 1.21 -12.62
C GLY A 423 -1.44 1.15 -13.17
N PRO A 424 -1.95 2.23 -13.76
CA PRO A 424 -3.24 2.23 -14.46
C PRO A 424 -3.38 1.14 -15.52
N VAL A 425 -2.33 0.89 -16.32
CA VAL A 425 -2.36 -0.19 -17.34
C VAL A 425 -2.56 -1.56 -16.68
N VAL A 426 -1.90 -1.85 -15.58
CA VAL A 426 -2.09 -3.13 -14.87
C VAL A 426 -3.47 -3.20 -14.22
N VAL A 427 -3.88 -2.15 -13.54
CA VAL A 427 -5.18 -2.15 -12.84
C VAL A 427 -6.33 -2.20 -13.84
N PHE A 428 -6.44 -1.20 -14.71
CA PHE A 428 -7.58 -1.08 -15.62
C PHE A 428 -7.44 -1.95 -16.87
N GLY A 429 -6.22 -2.23 -17.32
CA GLY A 429 -5.99 -3.04 -18.51
C GLY A 429 -5.94 -4.55 -18.26
N VAL A 430 -5.50 -4.97 -17.07
CA VAL A 430 -5.32 -6.39 -16.74
C VAL A 430 -6.28 -6.85 -15.65
N PHE A 431 -6.19 -6.30 -14.43
CA PHE A 431 -6.98 -6.82 -13.31
C PHE A 431 -8.49 -6.63 -13.49
N LEU A 432 -8.90 -5.49 -14.02
CA LEU A 432 -10.30 -5.20 -14.29
C LEU A 432 -10.76 -5.62 -15.70
N ALA A 433 -9.94 -6.37 -16.43
CA ALA A 433 -10.39 -6.97 -17.69
C ALA A 433 -11.54 -7.96 -17.45
N PRO A 434 -12.54 -8.02 -18.36
CA PRO A 434 -13.66 -8.93 -18.21
C PRO A 434 -13.23 -10.36 -17.93
N GLY A 435 -13.76 -10.98 -16.89
CA GLY A 435 -13.48 -12.35 -16.48
C GLY A 435 -12.16 -12.56 -15.72
N VAL A 436 -11.27 -11.57 -15.59
CA VAL A 436 -9.99 -11.77 -14.88
C VAL A 436 -10.23 -11.91 -13.38
N LEU A 437 -11.14 -11.12 -12.80
CA LEU A 437 -11.48 -11.25 -11.38
C LEU A 437 -12.14 -12.60 -11.09
N ASP A 438 -13.00 -13.11 -12.00
CA ASP A 438 -13.60 -14.43 -11.89
C ASP A 438 -12.56 -15.55 -11.92
N VAL A 439 -11.54 -15.43 -12.78
CA VAL A 439 -10.41 -16.38 -12.83
C VAL A 439 -9.58 -16.33 -11.55
N LEU A 440 -9.34 -15.15 -10.99
CA LEU A 440 -8.62 -15.01 -9.72
C LEU A 440 -9.41 -15.59 -8.58
N ASP A 441 -10.72 -15.42 -8.58
CA ASP A 441 -11.62 -16.00 -7.60
C ASP A 441 -11.63 -17.53 -7.68
N ALA A 442 -11.85 -18.09 -8.86
CA ALA A 442 -11.81 -19.52 -9.09
C ALA A 442 -10.46 -20.17 -8.73
N ALA A 443 -9.36 -19.43 -8.83
CA ALA A 443 -8.03 -19.92 -8.49
C ALA A 443 -7.70 -19.87 -7.00
N GLY A 444 -8.34 -19.01 -6.21
CA GLY A 444 -7.92 -18.78 -4.83
C GLY A 444 -8.94 -18.09 -3.93
N GLU A 445 -10.24 -18.16 -4.26
CA GLU A 445 -11.31 -17.50 -3.51
C GLU A 445 -11.00 -16.00 -3.27
N ALA A 446 -10.63 -15.31 -4.35
CA ALA A 446 -10.18 -13.94 -4.28
C ALA A 446 -11.31 -12.91 -4.24
N ASP A 447 -12.59 -13.32 -4.34
CA ASP A 447 -13.78 -12.47 -4.31
C ASP A 447 -13.78 -11.47 -3.15
N ALA A 448 -13.54 -11.96 -1.93
CA ALA A 448 -13.47 -11.15 -0.72
C ALA A 448 -12.30 -10.15 -0.70
N VAL A 449 -11.32 -10.31 -1.58
CA VAL A 449 -10.10 -9.49 -1.61
C VAL A 449 -9.78 -8.92 -2.99
N ALA A 450 -10.64 -9.13 -3.99
CA ALA A 450 -10.46 -8.67 -5.37
C ALA A 450 -10.16 -7.17 -5.46
N TRP A 451 -10.82 -6.36 -4.63
CA TRP A 451 -10.60 -4.92 -4.51
C TRP A 451 -9.16 -4.55 -4.15
N ARG A 452 -8.38 -5.44 -3.53
CA ARG A 452 -6.98 -5.18 -3.19
C ARG A 452 -6.07 -5.14 -4.42
N THR A 453 -6.52 -5.60 -5.60
CA THR A 453 -5.78 -5.45 -6.86
C THR A 453 -5.53 -3.97 -7.19
N LEU A 454 -6.41 -3.06 -6.72
CA LEU A 454 -6.26 -1.62 -6.85
C LEU A 454 -5.08 -1.05 -6.03
N TRP A 455 -4.58 -1.79 -5.05
CA TRP A 455 -3.41 -1.41 -4.25
C TRP A 455 -2.09 -1.40 -5.04
N VAL A 456 -2.12 -1.90 -6.27
CA VAL A 456 -1.02 -1.69 -7.22
C VAL A 456 -0.75 -0.19 -7.42
N LEU A 457 -1.78 0.65 -7.34
CA LEU A 457 -1.63 2.10 -7.52
C LEU A 457 -1.01 2.76 -6.28
N PRO A 458 0.07 3.54 -6.41
CA PRO A 458 0.59 4.36 -5.32
C PRO A 458 -0.24 5.65 -5.19
N LEU A 459 -1.55 5.51 -4.92
CA LEU A 459 -2.54 6.58 -5.06
C LEU A 459 -2.17 7.91 -4.38
N PRO A 460 -1.65 7.94 -3.13
CA PRO A 460 -1.29 9.23 -2.51
C PRO A 460 -0.24 10.00 -3.30
N ALA A 461 0.71 9.28 -3.93
CA ALA A 461 1.72 9.90 -4.78
C ALA A 461 1.10 10.45 -6.08
N LEU A 462 0.17 9.70 -6.71
CA LEU A 462 -0.52 10.12 -7.93
C LEU A 462 -1.34 11.39 -7.68
N VAL A 463 -2.14 11.41 -6.61
CA VAL A 463 -2.94 12.56 -6.20
C VAL A 463 -2.04 13.77 -5.91
N GLY A 464 -1.00 13.58 -5.11
CA GLY A 464 -0.07 14.66 -4.77
C GLY A 464 0.60 15.28 -6.00
N LEU A 465 1.02 14.45 -6.97
CA LEU A 465 1.62 14.92 -8.22
C LEU A 465 0.66 15.76 -9.05
N VAL A 466 -0.59 15.31 -9.21
CA VAL A 466 -1.58 16.01 -10.04
C VAL A 466 -2.04 17.31 -9.39
N LEU A 467 -2.37 17.28 -8.10
CA LEU A 467 -2.88 18.47 -7.40
C LEU A 467 -1.83 19.58 -7.30
N THR A 468 -0.53 19.25 -7.26
CA THR A 468 0.56 20.24 -7.18
C THR A 468 1.24 20.51 -8.51
N ALA A 469 0.62 20.09 -9.62
CA ALA A 469 1.16 20.36 -10.95
C ALA A 469 1.27 21.86 -11.22
N VAL A 470 2.50 22.33 -11.48
CA VAL A 470 2.75 23.75 -11.78
C VAL A 470 2.25 24.06 -13.19
N ARG A 471 1.34 25.01 -13.30
CA ARG A 471 0.91 25.59 -14.58
C ARG A 471 1.74 26.84 -14.90
N PRO A 472 2.26 26.99 -16.13
CA PRO A 472 2.92 28.22 -16.55
C PRO A 472 1.98 29.42 -16.36
N GLY A 473 2.49 30.50 -15.75
CA GLY A 473 1.74 31.74 -15.56
C GLY A 473 0.98 31.89 -14.22
N VAL A 474 0.77 30.80 -13.46
CA VAL A 474 0.06 30.86 -12.17
C VAL A 474 0.98 30.40 -11.03
N ARG A 475 1.69 31.34 -10.40
CA ARG A 475 2.66 31.01 -9.32
C ARG A 475 2.01 30.37 -8.09
N ALA A 476 0.76 30.72 -7.77
CA ALA A 476 0.04 30.19 -6.61
C ALA A 476 -0.64 28.84 -6.87
N ALA A 477 -0.73 28.35 -8.13
CA ALA A 477 -1.44 27.12 -8.48
C ALA A 477 -1.05 25.88 -7.65
N PRO A 478 0.24 25.66 -7.32
CA PRO A 478 0.65 24.49 -6.54
C PRO A 478 0.13 24.46 -5.09
N VAL A 479 -0.39 25.57 -4.60
CA VAL A 479 -0.97 25.70 -3.27
C VAL A 479 -2.49 25.84 -3.36
N VAL A 480 -2.98 26.73 -4.23
CA VAL A 480 -4.42 27.04 -4.33
C VAL A 480 -5.24 25.83 -4.81
N ILE A 481 -4.76 25.11 -5.83
CA ILE A 481 -5.49 23.96 -6.36
C ILE A 481 -5.66 22.85 -5.29
N PRO A 482 -4.59 22.38 -4.60
CA PRO A 482 -4.75 21.41 -3.53
C PRO A 482 -5.70 21.90 -2.44
N VAL A 483 -5.57 23.16 -1.98
CA VAL A 483 -6.41 23.71 -0.92
C VAL A 483 -7.89 23.71 -1.32
N VAL A 484 -8.20 24.14 -2.53
CA VAL A 484 -9.59 24.15 -3.03
C VAL A 484 -10.15 22.74 -3.14
N VAL A 485 -9.41 21.82 -3.78
CA VAL A 485 -9.88 20.43 -3.95
C VAL A 485 -10.07 19.75 -2.58
N LEU A 486 -9.13 19.92 -1.66
CA LEU A 486 -9.22 19.33 -0.33
C LEU A 486 -10.33 19.97 0.51
N ALA A 487 -10.58 21.28 0.38
CA ALA A 487 -11.70 21.93 1.04
C ALA A 487 -13.05 21.43 0.51
N VAL A 488 -13.16 21.19 -0.79
CA VAL A 488 -14.38 20.59 -1.38
C VAL A 488 -14.54 19.14 -0.93
N LEU A 489 -13.46 18.33 -0.91
CA LEU A 489 -13.51 16.97 -0.38
C LEU A 489 -13.91 16.93 1.10
N LEU A 490 -13.45 17.90 1.89
CA LEU A 490 -13.86 18.05 3.29
C LEU A 490 -15.34 18.35 3.43
N ALA A 491 -15.88 19.15 2.51
CA ALA A 491 -17.29 19.58 2.56
C ALA A 491 -18.28 18.50 2.09
N VAL A 492 -17.88 17.62 1.15
CA VAL A 492 -18.77 16.63 0.53
C VAL A 492 -18.33 15.18 0.74
N GLY A 493 -17.15 14.96 1.27
CA GLY A 493 -16.59 13.63 1.53
C GLY A 493 -16.75 13.23 2.99
N THR A 494 -16.25 12.06 3.32
CA THR A 494 -16.16 11.55 4.70
C THR A 494 -14.69 11.54 5.13
N PRO A 495 -14.24 12.52 5.93
CA PRO A 495 -12.88 12.47 6.52
C PRO A 495 -12.69 11.21 7.35
N ILE A 496 -11.47 10.70 7.41
CA ILE A 496 -11.17 9.52 8.25
C ILE A 496 -11.43 9.76 9.74
N THR A 497 -11.47 11.02 10.15
CA THR A 497 -11.77 11.46 11.53
C THR A 497 -13.25 11.66 11.82
N SER A 498 -14.13 11.45 10.84
CA SER A 498 -15.57 11.56 11.02
C SER A 498 -16.14 10.39 11.80
N ALA A 499 -17.13 10.65 12.67
CA ALA A 499 -17.90 9.61 13.34
C ALA A 499 -18.63 8.68 12.34
N ASP A 500 -18.99 9.19 11.15
CA ASP A 500 -19.58 8.40 10.08
C ASP A 500 -18.60 7.33 9.53
N ASN A 501 -17.30 7.51 9.74
CA ASN A 501 -16.30 6.51 9.45
C ASN A 501 -16.21 5.47 10.59
N ARG A 502 -17.23 4.63 10.72
CA ARG A 502 -17.31 3.53 11.71
C ARG A 502 -17.09 3.96 13.17
N GLY A 503 -17.66 5.10 13.55
CA GLY A 503 -17.55 5.59 14.93
C GLY A 503 -16.15 6.06 15.30
N THR A 504 -15.36 6.54 14.32
CA THR A 504 -14.04 7.10 14.60
C THR A 504 -14.13 8.30 15.53
N GLU A 505 -13.26 8.33 16.52
CA GLU A 505 -13.15 9.40 17.50
C GLU A 505 -11.69 9.87 17.66
N LEU A 506 -11.53 11.15 17.98
CA LEU A 506 -10.25 11.69 18.42
C LEU A 506 -10.24 11.79 19.93
N VAL A 507 -9.33 11.07 20.59
CA VAL A 507 -9.29 10.95 22.04
C VAL A 507 -7.98 11.47 22.63
N TRP A 508 -8.09 12.13 23.78
CA TRP A 508 -6.95 12.56 24.56
C TRP A 508 -7.21 12.32 26.06
N PRO A 509 -6.31 11.69 26.82
CA PRO A 509 -5.02 11.12 26.39
C PRO A 509 -5.18 9.96 25.41
N PRO A 510 -4.10 9.62 24.63
CA PRO A 510 -4.13 8.52 23.68
C PRO A 510 -4.62 7.21 24.30
N ALA A 511 -5.50 6.51 23.63
CA ALA A 511 -6.09 5.26 24.06
C ALA A 511 -5.81 4.14 23.04
N VAL A 512 -5.97 2.90 23.45
CA VAL A 512 -5.97 1.75 22.53
C VAL A 512 -7.28 1.74 21.75
N ASP A 513 -7.23 1.23 20.55
CA ASP A 513 -8.30 1.29 19.54
C ASP A 513 -9.45 0.30 19.80
N LEU A 514 -9.82 0.17 21.07
CA LEU A 514 -10.94 -0.68 21.50
C LEU A 514 -12.04 0.22 22.07
N PRO A 515 -13.29 0.08 21.59
CA PRO A 515 -14.41 0.81 22.13
C PRO A 515 -14.56 0.55 23.64
N ARG A 516 -14.82 1.59 24.42
CA ARG A 516 -14.97 1.46 25.88
C ARG A 516 -16.00 0.42 26.32
N PRO A 517 -17.21 0.34 25.70
CA PRO A 517 -18.20 -0.65 26.10
C PRO A 517 -17.70 -2.09 25.98
N GLU A 518 -16.92 -2.40 24.92
CA GLU A 518 -16.36 -3.73 24.70
C GLU A 518 -15.23 -4.04 25.68
N VAL A 519 -14.38 -3.07 25.99
CA VAL A 519 -13.33 -3.20 27.03
C VAL A 519 -13.92 -3.41 28.41
N ASP A 520 -14.98 -2.68 28.73
CA ASP A 520 -15.64 -2.79 30.03
C ASP A 520 -16.40 -4.11 30.15
N SER A 521 -17.04 -4.57 29.07
CA SER A 521 -17.66 -5.89 29.00
C SER A 521 -16.63 -7.01 29.14
N ALA A 522 -15.50 -6.94 28.43
CA ALA A 522 -14.43 -7.91 28.56
C ALA A 522 -13.84 -7.95 29.97
N ARG A 523 -13.61 -6.78 30.61
CA ARG A 523 -13.15 -6.69 32.00
C ARG A 523 -14.15 -7.31 32.97
N THR A 524 -15.45 -7.05 32.76
CA THR A 524 -16.51 -7.62 33.58
C THR A 524 -16.54 -9.14 33.42
N LEU A 525 -16.41 -9.68 32.20
CA LEU A 525 -16.34 -11.10 31.96
C LEU A 525 -15.11 -11.75 32.63
N VAL A 526 -13.94 -11.13 32.52
CA VAL A 526 -12.72 -11.61 33.21
C VAL A 526 -12.87 -11.57 34.73
N TYR A 527 -13.55 -10.55 35.27
CA TYR A 527 -13.81 -10.44 36.70
C TYR A 527 -14.84 -11.46 37.21
N LEU A 528 -15.79 -11.85 36.35
CA LEU A 528 -16.83 -12.84 36.69
C LEU A 528 -16.42 -14.29 36.36
N ALA A 529 -15.31 -14.47 35.63
CA ALA A 529 -14.77 -15.81 35.38
C ALA A 529 -14.21 -16.40 36.68
N PRO A 530 -14.60 -17.64 37.05
CA PRO A 530 -14.15 -18.28 38.28
C PRO A 530 -12.65 -18.58 38.30
#